data_288c07855d919a1a73604e589665dfdc
#
_entry.id   288c07855d919a1a73604e589665dfdc
#
_cell.length_a   1.000
_cell.length_b   1.000
_cell.length_c   1.000
_cell.angle_alpha   90.00
_cell.angle_beta   90.00
_cell.angle_gamma   90.00
#
_symmetry.space_group_name_H-M   'P 1'
#
loop_
_entity.id
_entity.type
_entity.pdbx_description
1 polymer ?
#
loop_
_entity_poly.entity_id
_entity_poly.type
_entity_poly.pdbx_seq_one_letter_code
_entity_poly.pdbx_strand_id
1 'polypeptide(L)'
;MKIELKEISKSFGPVAANTKINLSVSSGETLGLLGENGAGKTTLMNILTGLYKPDSGQVLIRGQQREFSNPRDAIKNGIGMVHQHFMLVPVFSVTENVILGNEPTSAVNRINLKEAREKVQNISSKYNLDVDPDELVERLPVGVQQRVEIIKILFRKAELLIFDEPTAVLTPQEVSDFFMIVNSLKNSGKAIIFITHKLHEVIQICDRINILRRGKVVGEVNPKKTSNSELAELMVGRSVNLNTKRKKIDPGDVLLKVKNLHVISDKKEKVVSDVNLKLHKKEILGIAGVQGNGQTEFIEALTGLRKISSGEIFYFDKNCTNFTPRKIHQMGIKHIPEDRQKQGLINEFSLTENMILNTY
;
A
#
# COMPACT_ATOMS: atom_id res chain seq x y z
N MET A 1 -25.60 -8.46 -2.17
CA MET A 1 -25.58 -7.38 -1.14
C MET A 1 -25.49 -6.03 -1.84
N LYS A 2 -26.24 -5.01 -1.39
CA LYS A 2 -26.04 -3.61 -1.82
C LYS A 2 -25.71 -2.79 -0.60
N ILE A 3 -24.66 -1.96 -0.73
CA ILE A 3 -24.24 -1.02 0.32
C ILE A 3 -24.32 0.38 -0.25
N GLU A 4 -24.87 1.30 0.55
CA GLU A 4 -25.03 2.70 0.16
C GLU A 4 -24.56 3.60 1.32
N LEU A 5 -23.76 4.57 0.99
CA LEU A 5 -23.41 5.70 1.85
C LEU A 5 -24.24 6.89 1.37
N LYS A 6 -25.04 7.52 2.26
CA LYS A 6 -25.89 8.66 1.91
C LYS A 6 -25.52 9.86 2.76
N GLU A 7 -25.14 10.95 2.09
CA GLU A 7 -24.81 12.25 2.69
C GLU A 7 -23.77 12.16 3.83
N ILE A 8 -22.82 11.21 3.75
CA ILE A 8 -21.81 11.00 4.78
C ILE A 8 -20.90 12.21 4.89
N SER A 9 -20.84 12.77 6.10
CA SER A 9 -19.91 13.83 6.43
C SER A 9 -19.10 13.48 7.67
N LYS A 10 -17.80 13.88 7.67
CA LYS A 10 -16.87 13.72 8.79
C LYS A 10 -15.85 14.83 8.82
N SER A 11 -15.68 15.43 10.00
CA SER A 11 -14.68 16.47 10.25
C SER A 11 -13.77 16.09 11.41
N PHE A 12 -12.54 16.58 11.38
CA PHE A 12 -11.57 16.50 12.47
C PHE A 12 -11.09 17.92 12.77
N GLY A 13 -11.63 18.52 13.82
CA GLY A 13 -11.43 19.94 14.10
C GLY A 13 -11.81 20.81 12.89
N PRO A 14 -10.94 21.65 12.36
CA PRO A 14 -11.25 22.53 11.21
C PRO A 14 -11.23 21.80 9.86
N VAL A 15 -10.80 20.53 9.82
CA VAL A 15 -10.64 19.78 8.56
C VAL A 15 -11.87 18.95 8.26
N ALA A 16 -12.63 19.32 7.22
CA ALA A 16 -13.72 18.52 6.69
C ALA A 16 -13.13 17.40 5.81
N ALA A 17 -12.97 16.21 6.36
CA ALA A 17 -12.39 15.06 5.68
C ALA A 17 -13.36 14.44 4.66
N ASN A 18 -14.66 14.43 4.95
CA ASN A 18 -15.71 14.02 4.02
C ASN A 18 -16.90 14.99 4.14
N THR A 19 -17.50 15.35 3.02
CA THR A 19 -18.63 16.29 2.96
C THR A 19 -19.72 15.74 2.03
N LYS A 20 -20.83 15.33 2.60
CA LYS A 20 -22.03 14.82 1.89
C LYS A 20 -21.68 13.77 0.83
N ILE A 21 -20.88 12.78 1.20
CA ILE A 21 -20.49 11.72 0.29
C ILE A 21 -21.66 10.79 0.03
N ASN A 22 -21.95 10.58 -1.24
CA ASN A 22 -22.88 9.57 -1.74
C ASN A 22 -22.07 8.53 -2.52
N LEU A 23 -22.18 7.24 -2.16
CA LEU A 23 -21.49 6.13 -2.79
C LEU A 23 -22.33 4.87 -2.67
N SER A 24 -22.35 4.05 -3.70
CA SER A 24 -23.02 2.76 -3.64
C SER A 24 -22.19 1.70 -4.34
N VAL A 25 -22.28 0.45 -3.85
CA VAL A 25 -21.68 -0.72 -4.48
C VAL A 25 -22.62 -1.91 -4.33
N SER A 26 -22.71 -2.74 -5.37
CA SER A 26 -23.58 -3.91 -5.44
C SER A 26 -22.78 -5.21 -5.53
N SER A 27 -23.42 -6.34 -5.18
CA SER A 27 -22.84 -7.69 -5.41
C SER A 27 -22.47 -7.87 -6.88
N GLY A 28 -21.29 -8.42 -7.11
CA GLY A 28 -20.75 -8.65 -8.45
C GLY A 28 -20.23 -7.38 -9.13
N GLU A 29 -20.04 -6.30 -8.38
CA GLU A 29 -19.49 -5.02 -8.85
C GLU A 29 -18.15 -4.72 -8.19
N THR A 30 -17.18 -4.22 -8.97
CA THR A 30 -15.96 -3.59 -8.48
C THR A 30 -16.06 -2.08 -8.67
N LEU A 31 -16.22 -1.35 -7.57
CA LEU A 31 -16.23 0.11 -7.53
C LEU A 31 -14.82 0.63 -7.25
N GLY A 32 -14.26 1.42 -8.15
CA GLY A 32 -13.02 2.16 -7.94
C GLY A 32 -13.25 3.41 -7.10
N LEU A 33 -12.47 3.61 -6.06
CA LEU A 33 -12.42 4.87 -5.31
C LEU A 33 -11.07 5.53 -5.55
N LEU A 34 -11.04 6.48 -6.48
CA LEU A 34 -9.83 7.16 -6.94
C LEU A 34 -9.68 8.52 -6.26
N GLY A 35 -8.47 8.95 -5.95
CA GLY A 35 -8.20 10.28 -5.39
C GLY A 35 -6.77 10.41 -4.87
N GLU A 36 -6.28 11.64 -4.75
CA GLU A 36 -4.97 11.93 -4.18
C GLU A 36 -4.87 11.56 -2.69
N ASN A 37 -3.65 11.53 -2.15
CA ASN A 37 -3.44 11.40 -0.71
C ASN A 37 -4.10 12.58 0.01
N GLY A 38 -4.80 12.30 1.12
CA GLY A 38 -5.56 13.33 1.84
C GLY A 38 -6.93 13.67 1.23
N ALA A 39 -7.37 13.02 0.15
CA ALA A 39 -8.69 13.27 -0.46
C ALA A 39 -9.88 12.82 0.41
N GLY A 40 -9.64 12.05 1.49
CA GLY A 40 -10.68 11.55 2.40
C GLY A 40 -11.05 10.07 2.20
N LYS A 41 -10.34 9.32 1.34
CA LYS A 41 -10.61 7.90 1.04
C LYS A 41 -10.57 7.02 2.29
N THR A 42 -9.46 7.08 3.02
CA THR A 42 -9.24 6.29 4.24
C THR A 42 -10.26 6.65 5.33
N THR A 43 -10.60 7.94 5.48
CA THR A 43 -11.65 8.38 6.41
C THR A 43 -13.00 7.75 6.08
N LEU A 44 -13.37 7.75 4.80
CA LEU A 44 -14.63 7.17 4.33
C LEU A 44 -14.68 5.66 4.59
N MET A 45 -13.57 4.96 4.35
CA MET A 45 -13.47 3.52 4.63
C MET A 45 -13.47 3.24 6.13
N ASN A 46 -12.83 4.06 6.94
CA ASN A 46 -12.88 3.92 8.40
C ASN A 46 -14.29 4.11 8.97
N ILE A 47 -15.13 4.92 8.33
CA ILE A 47 -16.56 4.99 8.65
C ILE A 47 -17.26 3.68 8.28
N LEU A 48 -17.02 3.17 7.08
CA LEU A 48 -17.66 1.95 6.59
C LEU A 48 -17.22 0.70 7.37
N THR A 49 -15.98 0.69 7.88
CA THR A 49 -15.45 -0.39 8.74
C THR A 49 -15.72 -0.20 10.23
N GLY A 50 -16.43 0.88 10.63
CA GLY A 50 -16.81 1.11 12.02
C GLY A 50 -15.69 1.62 12.94
N LEU A 51 -14.58 2.09 12.39
CA LEU A 51 -13.51 2.76 13.14
C LEU A 51 -13.90 4.20 13.50
N TYR A 52 -14.65 4.88 12.63
CA TYR A 52 -15.16 6.23 12.88
C TYR A 52 -16.68 6.26 12.74
N LYS A 53 -17.34 7.04 13.60
CA LYS A 53 -18.74 7.41 13.39
C LYS A 53 -18.79 8.62 12.46
N PRO A 54 -19.71 8.65 11.47
CA PRO A 54 -19.96 9.85 10.69
C PRO A 54 -20.58 10.93 11.59
N ASP A 55 -20.32 12.20 11.26
CA ASP A 55 -20.95 13.33 11.94
C ASP A 55 -22.40 13.55 11.44
N SER A 56 -22.65 13.19 10.17
CA SER A 56 -23.98 13.15 9.57
C SER A 56 -24.02 12.16 8.40
N GLY A 57 -25.24 11.84 7.95
CA GLY A 57 -25.47 10.86 6.91
C GLY A 57 -25.72 9.46 7.47
N GLN A 58 -25.89 8.48 6.60
CA GLN A 58 -26.24 7.12 7.00
C GLN A 58 -25.61 6.07 6.09
N VAL A 59 -25.30 4.92 6.69
CA VAL A 59 -24.85 3.71 5.99
C VAL A 59 -26.05 2.78 5.85
N LEU A 60 -26.34 2.35 4.61
CA LEU A 60 -27.41 1.41 4.33
C LEU A 60 -26.81 0.09 3.84
N ILE A 61 -27.23 -1.02 4.42
CA ILE A 61 -26.90 -2.38 3.95
C ILE A 61 -28.20 -3.08 3.60
N ARG A 62 -28.33 -3.51 2.33
CA ARG A 62 -29.57 -4.12 1.80
C ARG A 62 -30.82 -3.24 2.05
N GLY A 63 -30.65 -1.91 1.94
CA GLY A 63 -31.69 -0.91 2.16
C GLY A 63 -32.00 -0.59 3.63
N GLN A 64 -31.39 -1.25 4.60
CA GLN A 64 -31.58 -1.01 6.02
C GLN A 64 -30.44 -0.16 6.58
N GLN A 65 -30.77 0.88 7.31
CA GLN A 65 -29.77 1.70 8.00
C GLN A 65 -29.03 0.85 9.05
N ARG A 66 -27.72 0.99 9.07
CA ARG A 66 -26.83 0.34 10.03
C ARG A 66 -25.90 1.37 10.66
N GLU A 67 -25.77 1.29 11.95
CA GLU A 67 -24.78 2.06 12.71
C GLU A 67 -23.73 1.12 13.24
N PHE A 68 -22.47 1.48 13.09
CA PHE A 68 -21.35 0.72 13.61
C PHE A 68 -20.74 1.45 14.79
N SER A 69 -20.70 0.78 15.94
CA SER A 69 -20.06 1.32 17.14
C SER A 69 -18.58 0.93 17.24
N ASN A 70 -18.20 -0.11 16.50
CA ASN A 70 -16.85 -0.66 16.47
C ASN A 70 -16.66 -1.54 15.22
N PRO A 71 -15.41 -1.93 14.86
CA PRO A 71 -15.15 -2.75 13.69
C PRO A 71 -15.80 -4.14 13.70
N ARG A 72 -16.06 -4.71 14.88
CA ARG A 72 -16.74 -6.02 14.99
C ARG A 72 -18.17 -5.95 14.43
N ASP A 73 -18.83 -4.80 14.57
CA ASP A 73 -20.17 -4.61 14.02
C ASP A 73 -20.15 -4.62 12.49
N ALA A 74 -19.18 -3.96 11.87
CA ALA A 74 -18.99 -3.99 10.41
C ALA A 74 -18.70 -5.41 9.90
N ILE A 75 -17.81 -6.14 10.59
CA ILE A 75 -17.49 -7.54 10.25
C ILE A 75 -18.74 -8.42 10.32
N LYS A 76 -19.56 -8.32 11.38
CA LYS A 76 -20.82 -9.06 11.52
C LYS A 76 -21.82 -8.75 10.42
N ASN A 77 -21.74 -7.55 9.84
CA ASN A 77 -22.56 -7.14 8.68
C ASN A 77 -21.92 -7.51 7.34
N GLY A 78 -20.85 -8.33 7.34
CA GLY A 78 -20.22 -8.86 6.14
C GLY A 78 -19.27 -7.87 5.44
N ILE A 79 -18.71 -6.89 6.15
CA ILE A 79 -17.71 -5.95 5.63
C ILE A 79 -16.32 -6.43 6.03
N GLY A 80 -15.43 -6.62 5.06
CA GLY A 80 -14.02 -6.95 5.27
C GLY A 80 -13.11 -5.97 4.55
N MET A 81 -11.98 -5.62 5.17
CA MET A 81 -11.00 -4.71 4.60
C MET A 81 -9.60 -5.33 4.66
N VAL A 82 -8.90 -5.23 3.54
CA VAL A 82 -7.46 -5.47 3.42
C VAL A 82 -6.78 -4.11 3.41
N HIS A 83 -5.95 -3.87 4.42
CA HIS A 83 -5.26 -2.61 4.61
C HIS A 83 -3.99 -2.52 3.75
N GLN A 84 -3.52 -1.30 3.50
CA GLN A 84 -2.27 -1.02 2.79
C GLN A 84 -1.05 -1.68 3.46
N HIS A 85 -1.02 -1.70 4.81
CA HIS A 85 -0.04 -2.45 5.59
C HIS A 85 -0.68 -3.69 6.17
N PHE A 86 -0.11 -4.86 5.92
CA PHE A 86 -0.66 -6.13 6.38
C PHE A 86 -0.72 -6.20 7.91
N MET A 87 -1.86 -6.63 8.41
CA MET A 87 -2.12 -6.83 9.84
C MET A 87 -1.89 -8.30 10.21
N LEU A 88 -0.73 -8.86 9.81
CA LEU A 88 -0.35 -10.24 10.07
C LEU A 88 0.69 -10.32 11.18
N VAL A 89 0.62 -11.36 11.99
CA VAL A 89 1.60 -11.68 13.04
C VAL A 89 2.68 -12.57 12.40
N PRO A 90 3.93 -12.10 12.26
CA PRO A 90 4.95 -12.80 11.47
C PRO A 90 5.25 -14.23 11.94
N VAL A 91 5.30 -14.44 13.25
CA VAL A 91 5.64 -15.71 13.91
C VAL A 91 4.50 -16.73 13.94
N PHE A 92 3.32 -16.37 13.48
CA PHE A 92 2.16 -17.26 13.42
C PHE A 92 2.06 -17.92 12.04
N SER A 93 1.50 -19.13 12.00
CA SER A 93 1.10 -19.78 10.76
C SER A 93 -0.02 -19.00 10.06
N VAL A 94 -0.25 -19.30 8.79
CA VAL A 94 -1.38 -18.77 8.03
C VAL A 94 -2.70 -19.05 8.76
N THR A 95 -2.91 -20.30 9.20
CA THR A 95 -4.13 -20.68 9.92
C THR A 95 -4.34 -19.86 11.17
N GLU A 96 -3.31 -19.69 12.02
CA GLU A 96 -3.39 -18.90 13.25
C GLU A 96 -3.70 -17.44 12.98
N ASN A 97 -3.09 -16.84 11.94
CA ASN A 97 -3.38 -15.47 11.53
C ASN A 97 -4.82 -15.29 11.06
N VAL A 98 -5.34 -16.24 10.30
CA VAL A 98 -6.70 -16.16 9.73
C VAL A 98 -7.76 -16.23 10.82
N ILE A 99 -7.59 -17.12 11.80
CA ILE A 99 -8.59 -17.31 12.87
C ILE A 99 -8.50 -16.29 14.00
N LEU A 100 -7.41 -15.55 14.09
CA LEU A 100 -7.16 -14.58 15.17
C LEU A 100 -8.35 -13.64 15.39
N GLY A 101 -8.95 -13.70 16.59
CA GLY A 101 -10.15 -12.94 16.98
C GLY A 101 -11.47 -13.48 16.39
N ASN A 102 -11.46 -14.69 15.81
CA ASN A 102 -12.64 -15.44 15.35
C ASN A 102 -12.36 -16.95 15.36
N GLU A 103 -11.78 -17.40 16.46
CA GLU A 103 -11.32 -18.77 16.66
C GLU A 103 -12.51 -19.75 16.68
N PRO A 104 -12.53 -20.81 15.85
CA PRO A 104 -13.50 -21.87 15.99
C PRO A 104 -13.21 -22.66 17.26
N THR A 105 -14.21 -22.79 18.12
CA THR A 105 -14.09 -23.49 19.40
C THR A 105 -14.80 -24.84 19.35
N SER A 106 -14.20 -25.86 19.97
CA SER A 106 -14.82 -27.15 20.20
C SER A 106 -15.85 -27.07 21.35
N ALA A 107 -16.63 -28.12 21.54
CA ALA A 107 -17.62 -28.21 22.61
C ALA A 107 -17.04 -28.01 24.06
N VAL A 108 -15.73 -28.21 24.20
CA VAL A 108 -15.00 -27.99 25.48
C VAL A 108 -14.25 -26.65 25.52
N ASN A 109 -14.66 -25.71 24.70
CA ASN A 109 -14.12 -24.34 24.63
C ASN A 109 -12.61 -24.25 24.27
N ARG A 110 -12.09 -25.27 23.56
CA ARG A 110 -10.72 -25.25 23.03
C ARG A 110 -10.73 -24.87 21.55
N ILE A 111 -9.69 -24.17 21.11
CA ILE A 111 -9.52 -23.83 19.69
C ILE A 111 -9.42 -25.11 18.86
N ASN A 112 -10.24 -25.22 17.81
CA ASN A 112 -10.22 -26.34 16.88
C ASN A 112 -9.35 -25.98 15.65
N LEU A 113 -8.03 -26.11 15.81
CA LEU A 113 -7.08 -25.80 14.74
C LEU A 113 -7.26 -26.68 13.49
N LYS A 114 -7.67 -27.95 13.66
CA LYS A 114 -7.90 -28.85 12.53
C LYS A 114 -9.03 -28.36 11.63
N GLU A 115 -10.17 -28.01 12.23
CA GLU A 115 -11.31 -27.44 11.52
C GLU A 115 -10.95 -26.09 10.85
N ALA A 116 -10.19 -25.27 11.58
CA ALA A 116 -9.71 -23.99 11.06
C ALA A 116 -8.86 -24.18 9.81
N ARG A 117 -7.88 -25.09 9.89
CA ARG A 117 -6.98 -25.43 8.79
C ARG A 117 -7.74 -25.92 7.54
N GLU A 118 -8.69 -26.84 7.73
CA GLU A 118 -9.53 -27.35 6.64
C GLU A 118 -10.34 -26.24 5.99
N LYS A 119 -10.92 -25.32 6.76
CA LYS A 119 -11.65 -24.15 6.24
C LYS A 119 -10.73 -23.21 5.46
N VAL A 120 -9.52 -22.93 5.97
CA VAL A 120 -8.51 -22.09 5.28
C VAL A 120 -8.13 -22.72 3.95
N GLN A 121 -7.83 -24.04 3.93
CA GLN A 121 -7.51 -24.78 2.71
C GLN A 121 -8.66 -24.73 1.68
N ASN A 122 -9.90 -24.91 2.15
CA ASN A 122 -11.08 -24.86 1.27
C ASN A 122 -11.28 -23.46 0.65
N ILE A 123 -11.04 -22.38 1.41
CA ILE A 123 -11.10 -21.00 0.90
C ILE A 123 -9.98 -20.78 -0.11
N SER A 124 -8.74 -21.18 0.23
CA SER A 124 -7.58 -21.07 -0.66
C SER A 124 -7.83 -21.76 -2.01
N SER A 125 -8.31 -23.00 -1.99
CA SER A 125 -8.62 -23.76 -3.20
C SER A 125 -9.80 -23.16 -3.99
N LYS A 126 -10.87 -22.76 -3.30
CA LYS A 126 -12.07 -22.18 -3.94
C LYS A 126 -11.79 -20.94 -4.76
N TYR A 127 -10.88 -20.10 -4.31
CA TYR A 127 -10.57 -18.82 -4.94
C TYR A 127 -9.20 -18.80 -5.63
N ASN A 128 -8.55 -19.96 -5.77
CA ASN A 128 -7.21 -20.13 -6.38
C ASN A 128 -6.17 -19.19 -5.75
N LEU A 129 -6.15 -19.12 -4.40
CA LEU A 129 -5.24 -18.25 -3.69
C LEU A 129 -3.86 -18.87 -3.49
N ASP A 130 -3.76 -20.19 -3.59
CA ASP A 130 -2.51 -20.97 -3.51
C ASP A 130 -1.68 -20.59 -2.27
N VAL A 131 -2.26 -20.80 -1.08
CA VAL A 131 -1.64 -20.51 0.21
C VAL A 131 -1.63 -21.78 1.05
N ASP A 132 -0.46 -22.15 1.58
CA ASP A 132 -0.32 -23.25 2.54
C ASP A 132 -0.78 -22.80 3.93
N PRO A 133 -1.79 -23.47 4.54
CA PRO A 133 -2.30 -23.13 5.87
C PRO A 133 -1.27 -23.25 7.00
N ASP A 134 -0.25 -24.08 6.85
CA ASP A 134 0.71 -24.44 7.90
C ASP A 134 2.00 -23.59 7.85
N GLU A 135 2.23 -22.84 6.74
CA GLU A 135 3.44 -22.04 6.57
C GLU A 135 3.44 -20.81 7.51
N LEU A 136 4.63 -20.44 8.02
CA LEU A 136 4.81 -19.24 8.84
C LEU A 136 4.77 -17.98 7.97
N VAL A 137 4.03 -16.97 8.41
CA VAL A 137 3.82 -15.74 7.65
C VAL A 137 5.14 -15.01 7.35
N GLU A 138 6.11 -15.03 8.25
CA GLU A 138 7.43 -14.39 8.05
C GLU A 138 8.24 -14.98 6.88
N ARG A 139 7.92 -16.21 6.44
CA ARG A 139 8.58 -16.88 5.32
C ARG A 139 7.91 -16.62 3.99
N LEU A 140 6.69 -16.10 4.00
CA LEU A 140 5.90 -15.89 2.81
C LEU A 140 6.36 -14.64 2.04
N PRO A 141 6.44 -14.71 0.69
CA PRO A 141 6.55 -13.52 -0.15
C PRO A 141 5.39 -12.55 0.09
N VAL A 142 5.62 -11.27 -0.18
CA VAL A 142 4.65 -10.19 0.06
C VAL A 142 3.31 -10.44 -0.65
N GLY A 143 3.34 -10.90 -1.91
CA GLY A 143 2.13 -11.25 -2.66
C GLY A 143 1.33 -12.38 -2.04
N VAL A 144 2.00 -13.35 -1.39
CA VAL A 144 1.33 -14.44 -0.67
C VAL A 144 0.75 -13.94 0.66
N GLN A 145 1.46 -13.09 1.39
CA GLN A 145 0.93 -12.44 2.60
C GLN A 145 -0.37 -11.68 2.32
N GLN A 146 -0.46 -11.01 1.17
CA GLN A 146 -1.69 -10.36 0.74
C GLN A 146 -2.83 -11.35 0.54
N ARG A 147 -2.56 -12.52 -0.05
CA ARG A 147 -3.56 -13.59 -0.21
C ARG A 147 -4.04 -14.11 1.15
N VAL A 148 -3.16 -14.17 2.15
CA VAL A 148 -3.54 -14.50 3.54
C VAL A 148 -4.54 -13.49 4.10
N GLU A 149 -4.33 -12.18 3.90
CA GLU A 149 -5.29 -11.15 4.32
C GLU A 149 -6.65 -11.31 3.61
N ILE A 150 -6.67 -11.72 2.33
CA ILE A 150 -7.91 -12.03 1.62
C ILE A 150 -8.61 -13.24 2.24
N ILE A 151 -7.86 -14.32 2.53
CA ILE A 151 -8.41 -15.51 3.18
C ILE A 151 -9.03 -15.14 4.54
N LYS A 152 -8.36 -14.28 5.31
CA LYS A 152 -8.80 -13.81 6.63
C LYS A 152 -10.18 -13.14 6.58
N ILE A 153 -10.41 -12.24 5.62
CA ILE A 153 -11.73 -11.60 5.47
C ILE A 153 -12.79 -12.54 4.90
N LEU A 154 -12.40 -13.46 4.01
CA LEU A 154 -13.31 -14.48 3.47
C LEU A 154 -13.71 -15.52 4.53
N PHE A 155 -12.81 -15.92 5.41
CA PHE A 155 -13.07 -16.79 6.55
C PHE A 155 -14.15 -16.20 7.46
N ARG A 156 -14.16 -14.88 7.63
CA ARG A 156 -15.18 -14.12 8.34
C ARG A 156 -16.47 -13.88 7.54
N LYS A 157 -16.61 -14.55 6.39
CA LYS A 157 -17.78 -14.48 5.49
C LYS A 157 -18.07 -13.07 4.95
N ALA A 158 -17.04 -12.27 4.69
CA ALA A 158 -17.23 -10.95 4.10
C ALA A 158 -17.96 -11.04 2.75
N GLU A 159 -18.93 -10.16 2.56
CA GLU A 159 -19.69 -9.98 1.30
C GLU A 159 -19.25 -8.69 0.57
N LEU A 160 -18.84 -7.65 1.32
CA LEU A 160 -18.12 -6.50 0.81
C LEU A 160 -16.64 -6.65 1.15
N LEU A 161 -15.80 -6.55 0.13
CA LEU A 161 -14.36 -6.57 0.24
C LEU A 161 -13.80 -5.19 -0.11
N ILE A 162 -13.08 -4.57 0.81
CA ILE A 162 -12.42 -3.28 0.61
C ILE A 162 -10.93 -3.54 0.47
N PHE A 163 -10.32 -3.11 -0.63
CA PHE A 163 -8.89 -3.19 -0.88
C PHE A 163 -8.31 -1.77 -0.87
N ASP A 164 -7.46 -1.46 0.13
CA ASP A 164 -6.83 -0.14 0.27
C ASP A 164 -5.39 -0.19 -0.24
N GLU A 165 -5.16 0.39 -1.42
CA GLU A 165 -3.88 0.41 -2.15
C GLU A 165 -3.18 -0.95 -2.22
N PRO A 166 -3.87 -2.02 -2.63
CA PRO A 166 -3.39 -3.39 -2.48
C PRO A 166 -2.15 -3.71 -3.34
N THR A 167 -1.88 -2.91 -4.36
CA THR A 167 -0.80 -3.14 -5.32
C THR A 167 0.46 -2.31 -5.05
N ALA A 168 0.51 -1.61 -3.91
CA ALA A 168 1.60 -0.67 -3.61
C ALA A 168 2.98 -1.34 -3.56
N VAL A 169 3.04 -2.59 -3.10
CA VAL A 169 4.28 -3.34 -2.86
C VAL A 169 4.43 -4.57 -3.78
N LEU A 170 3.53 -4.74 -4.74
CA LEU A 170 3.52 -5.88 -5.66
C LEU A 170 4.35 -5.62 -6.92
N THR A 171 4.97 -6.65 -7.42
CA THR A 171 5.57 -6.67 -8.77
C THR A 171 4.48 -6.65 -9.85
N PRO A 172 4.77 -6.23 -11.10
CA PRO A 172 3.79 -6.23 -12.19
C PRO A 172 3.12 -7.59 -12.43
N GLN A 173 3.85 -8.69 -12.25
CA GLN A 173 3.29 -10.03 -12.37
C GLN A 173 2.29 -10.33 -11.24
N GLU A 174 2.67 -10.04 -10.00
CA GLU A 174 1.78 -10.21 -8.84
C GLU A 174 0.53 -9.33 -8.93
N VAL A 175 0.63 -8.12 -9.53
CA VAL A 175 -0.54 -7.27 -9.81
C VAL A 175 -1.50 -7.96 -10.76
N SER A 176 -0.99 -8.60 -11.82
CA SER A 176 -1.84 -9.34 -12.77
C SER A 176 -2.53 -10.52 -12.10
N ASP A 177 -1.81 -11.28 -11.28
CA ASP A 177 -2.36 -12.39 -10.51
C ASP A 177 -3.43 -11.92 -9.51
N PHE A 178 -3.16 -10.81 -8.83
CA PHE A 178 -4.11 -10.18 -7.91
C PHE A 178 -5.40 -9.74 -8.63
N PHE A 179 -5.31 -9.19 -9.83
CA PHE A 179 -6.49 -8.83 -10.62
C PHE A 179 -7.32 -10.04 -11.03
N MET A 180 -6.69 -11.18 -11.31
CA MET A 180 -7.41 -12.43 -11.55
C MET A 180 -8.19 -12.88 -10.30
N ILE A 181 -7.58 -12.76 -9.11
CA ILE A 181 -8.25 -13.04 -7.84
C ILE A 181 -9.45 -12.10 -7.62
N VAL A 182 -9.27 -10.79 -7.81
CA VAL A 182 -10.36 -9.79 -7.67
C VAL A 182 -11.52 -10.11 -8.61
N ASN A 183 -11.25 -10.46 -9.87
CA ASN A 183 -12.27 -10.85 -10.83
C ASN A 183 -12.98 -12.16 -10.41
N SER A 184 -12.26 -13.16 -9.89
CA SER A 184 -12.86 -14.39 -9.36
C SER A 184 -13.80 -14.10 -8.18
N LEU A 185 -13.39 -13.22 -7.26
CA LEU A 185 -14.21 -12.78 -6.12
C LEU A 185 -15.47 -12.03 -6.60
N LYS A 186 -15.32 -11.11 -7.54
CA LYS A 186 -16.45 -10.41 -8.17
C LYS A 186 -17.44 -11.38 -8.81
N ASN A 187 -16.95 -12.31 -9.61
CA ASN A 187 -17.78 -13.32 -10.30
C ASN A 187 -18.47 -14.28 -9.32
N SER A 188 -17.92 -14.48 -8.12
CA SER A 188 -18.58 -15.22 -7.03
C SER A 188 -19.66 -14.39 -6.30
N GLY A 189 -19.97 -13.18 -6.77
CA GLY A 189 -21.01 -12.32 -6.22
C GLY A 189 -20.55 -11.41 -5.08
N LYS A 190 -19.24 -11.28 -4.82
CA LYS A 190 -18.74 -10.30 -3.84
C LYS A 190 -18.88 -8.88 -4.36
N ALA A 191 -19.22 -7.93 -3.48
CA ALA A 191 -19.11 -6.52 -3.75
C ALA A 191 -17.67 -6.08 -3.42
N ILE A 192 -17.05 -5.25 -4.26
CA ILE A 192 -15.65 -4.86 -4.09
C ILE A 192 -15.52 -3.33 -4.17
N ILE A 193 -14.82 -2.73 -3.21
CA ILE A 193 -14.33 -1.36 -3.28
C ILE A 193 -12.82 -1.43 -3.43
N PHE A 194 -12.32 -0.90 -4.55
CA PHE A 194 -10.91 -0.89 -4.90
C PHE A 194 -10.37 0.53 -4.80
N ILE A 195 -9.50 0.78 -3.81
CA ILE A 195 -8.94 2.10 -3.54
C ILE A 195 -7.52 2.13 -4.09
N THR A 196 -7.24 3.10 -4.94
CA THR A 196 -5.90 3.33 -5.47
C THR A 196 -5.76 4.78 -5.96
N HIS A 197 -4.53 5.20 -6.16
CA HIS A 197 -4.19 6.44 -6.86
C HIS A 197 -3.59 6.17 -8.26
N LYS A 198 -3.46 4.89 -8.65
CA LYS A 198 -2.90 4.45 -9.93
C LYS A 198 -3.99 4.34 -11.00
N LEU A 199 -3.99 5.24 -11.96
CA LEU A 199 -5.05 5.40 -12.97
C LEU A 199 -5.26 4.16 -13.83
N HIS A 200 -4.17 3.49 -14.24
CA HIS A 200 -4.24 2.29 -15.08
C HIS A 200 -4.95 1.12 -14.37
N GLU A 201 -4.81 1.01 -13.06
CA GLU A 201 -5.41 -0.08 -12.29
C GLU A 201 -6.95 0.04 -12.25
N VAL A 202 -7.47 1.24 -11.97
CA VAL A 202 -8.94 1.44 -11.91
C VAL A 202 -9.59 1.23 -13.27
N ILE A 203 -8.91 1.60 -14.37
CA ILE A 203 -9.41 1.35 -15.72
C ILE A 203 -9.48 -0.15 -16.02
N GLN A 204 -8.52 -0.92 -15.52
CA GLN A 204 -8.41 -2.34 -15.82
C GLN A 204 -9.37 -3.20 -15.00
N ILE A 205 -9.59 -2.87 -13.71
CA ILE A 205 -10.28 -3.78 -12.79
C ILE A 205 -11.68 -3.34 -12.39
N CYS A 206 -12.01 -2.04 -12.48
CA CYS A 206 -13.27 -1.51 -11.97
C CYS A 206 -14.38 -1.49 -13.03
N ASP A 207 -15.61 -1.64 -12.59
CA ASP A 207 -16.81 -1.47 -13.43
C ASP A 207 -17.27 -0.01 -13.46
N ARG A 208 -17.00 0.73 -12.38
CA ARG A 208 -17.33 2.13 -12.19
C ARG A 208 -16.28 2.78 -11.27
N ILE A 209 -16.00 4.06 -11.49
CA ILE A 209 -14.98 4.80 -10.73
C ILE A 209 -15.61 6.06 -10.14
N ASN A 210 -15.51 6.22 -8.83
CA ASN A 210 -15.83 7.46 -8.14
C ASN A 210 -14.54 8.21 -7.80
N ILE A 211 -14.47 9.48 -8.16
CA ILE A 211 -13.29 10.31 -7.91
C ILE A 211 -13.55 11.18 -6.69
N LEU A 212 -12.71 11.00 -5.67
CA LEU A 212 -12.74 11.75 -4.43
C LEU A 212 -11.67 12.84 -4.45
N ARG A 213 -12.07 14.10 -4.20
CA ARG A 213 -11.17 15.23 -4.09
C ARG A 213 -11.63 16.18 -3.00
N ARG A 214 -10.70 16.52 -2.06
CA ARG A 214 -10.97 17.43 -0.93
C ARG A 214 -12.25 17.07 -0.18
N GLY A 215 -12.44 15.80 0.13
CA GLY A 215 -13.59 15.32 0.89
C GLY A 215 -14.90 15.24 0.14
N LYS A 216 -14.94 15.41 -1.18
CA LYS A 216 -16.15 15.35 -2.01
C LYS A 216 -15.99 14.39 -3.17
N VAL A 217 -17.05 13.72 -3.57
CA VAL A 217 -17.12 13.02 -4.86
C VAL A 217 -17.29 14.08 -5.94
N VAL A 218 -16.28 14.20 -6.81
CA VAL A 218 -16.26 15.22 -7.89
C VAL A 218 -16.64 14.66 -9.25
N GLY A 219 -16.73 13.34 -9.37
CA GLY A 219 -17.15 12.67 -10.59
C GLY A 219 -17.36 11.18 -10.38
N GLU A 220 -18.25 10.64 -11.21
CA GLU A 220 -18.42 9.20 -11.39
C GLU A 220 -18.25 8.90 -12.88
N VAL A 221 -17.35 8.00 -13.21
CA VAL A 221 -17.01 7.70 -14.60
C VAL A 221 -17.03 6.20 -14.89
N ASN A 222 -17.29 5.88 -16.14
CA ASN A 222 -17.20 4.51 -16.66
C ASN A 222 -15.78 4.30 -17.21
N PRO A 223 -15.00 3.31 -16.70
CA PRO A 223 -13.63 3.05 -17.13
C PRO A 223 -13.50 2.77 -18.64
N LYS A 224 -14.54 2.23 -19.29
CA LYS A 224 -14.56 1.98 -20.73
C LYS A 224 -14.72 3.23 -21.60
N LYS A 225 -15.08 4.37 -21.00
CA LYS A 225 -15.40 5.63 -21.69
C LYS A 225 -14.52 6.80 -21.23
N THR A 226 -13.50 6.54 -20.43
CA THR A 226 -12.60 7.55 -19.87
C THR A 226 -11.15 7.28 -20.24
N SER A 227 -10.28 8.26 -20.04
CA SER A 227 -8.85 8.19 -20.27
C SER A 227 -8.06 8.50 -18.99
N ASN A 228 -6.78 8.10 -18.96
CA ASN A 228 -5.87 8.47 -17.87
C ASN A 228 -5.77 9.99 -17.70
N SER A 229 -5.81 10.76 -18.79
CA SER A 229 -5.75 12.23 -18.74
C SER A 229 -6.97 12.83 -18.07
N GLU A 230 -8.17 12.36 -18.43
CA GLU A 230 -9.43 12.80 -17.83
C GLU A 230 -9.51 12.45 -16.34
N LEU A 231 -9.12 11.23 -15.97
CA LEU A 231 -9.06 10.82 -14.56
C LEU A 231 -8.07 11.68 -13.77
N ALA A 232 -6.88 11.97 -14.34
CA ALA A 232 -5.88 12.84 -13.70
C ALA A 232 -6.42 14.26 -13.51
N GLU A 233 -7.13 14.81 -14.49
CA GLU A 233 -7.74 16.15 -14.41
C GLU A 233 -8.83 16.20 -13.32
N LEU A 234 -9.68 15.21 -13.25
CA LEU A 234 -10.70 15.11 -12.20
C LEU A 234 -10.07 14.98 -10.80
N MET A 235 -9.00 14.17 -10.66
CA MET A 235 -8.30 14.00 -9.39
C MET A 235 -7.66 15.29 -8.90
N VAL A 236 -6.89 15.97 -9.77
CA VAL A 236 -6.10 17.15 -9.41
C VAL A 236 -6.96 18.43 -9.47
N GLY A 237 -7.98 18.46 -10.35
CA GLY A 237 -8.87 19.60 -10.53
C GLY A 237 -8.33 20.71 -11.43
N ARG A 238 -7.30 20.40 -12.19
CA ARG A 238 -6.72 21.24 -13.24
C ARG A 238 -6.17 20.36 -14.33
N SER A 239 -6.04 20.91 -15.53
CA SER A 239 -5.39 20.19 -16.62
C SER A 239 -3.98 19.76 -16.22
N VAL A 240 -3.69 18.47 -16.37
CA VAL A 240 -2.39 17.88 -16.03
C VAL A 240 -1.69 17.51 -17.32
N ASN A 241 -0.58 18.17 -17.59
CA ASN A 241 0.28 17.77 -18.70
C ASN A 241 1.17 16.60 -18.24
N LEU A 242 0.81 15.38 -18.62
CA LEU A 242 1.56 14.17 -18.33
C LEU A 242 2.87 14.08 -19.11
N ASN A 243 3.03 14.90 -20.15
CA ASN A 243 4.24 14.97 -20.99
C ASN A 243 5.13 16.14 -20.54
N THR A 244 6.11 15.86 -19.69
CA THR A 244 7.13 16.85 -19.35
C THR A 244 8.09 17.03 -20.50
N LYS A 245 8.13 18.23 -21.10
CA LYS A 245 9.18 18.59 -22.06
C LYS A 245 10.50 18.72 -21.31
N ARG A 246 11.37 17.72 -21.43
CA ARG A 246 12.73 17.81 -20.89
C ARG A 246 13.60 18.63 -21.84
N LYS A 247 14.22 19.68 -21.32
CA LYS A 247 15.33 20.34 -22.04
C LYS A 247 16.52 19.37 -21.97
N LYS A 248 17.16 19.12 -23.13
CA LYS A 248 18.43 18.39 -23.15
C LYS A 248 19.47 19.26 -22.43
N ILE A 249 20.00 18.76 -21.35
CA ILE A 249 21.05 19.42 -20.57
C ILE A 249 22.29 18.56 -20.72
N ASP A 250 23.41 19.16 -21.10
CA ASP A 250 24.68 18.45 -21.14
C ASP A 250 25.13 18.13 -19.72
N PRO A 251 25.46 16.87 -19.41
CA PRO A 251 25.96 16.48 -18.12
C PRO A 251 27.26 17.23 -17.80
N GLY A 252 27.42 17.71 -16.59
CA GLY A 252 28.67 18.31 -16.13
C GLY A 252 29.68 17.24 -15.69
N ASP A 253 30.68 17.67 -14.88
CA ASP A 253 31.69 16.77 -14.32
C ASP A 253 31.07 15.64 -13.50
N VAL A 254 31.81 14.54 -13.34
CA VAL A 254 31.41 13.43 -12.48
C VAL A 254 31.37 13.90 -11.03
N LEU A 255 30.21 13.76 -10.42
CA LEU A 255 29.94 14.14 -9.04
C LEU A 255 30.16 12.94 -8.09
N LEU A 256 29.58 11.79 -8.44
CA LEU A 256 29.69 10.54 -7.67
C LEU A 256 30.16 9.43 -8.61
N LYS A 257 31.11 8.64 -8.17
CA LYS A 257 31.62 7.49 -8.89
C LYS A 257 31.69 6.29 -7.97
N VAL A 258 31.09 5.20 -8.42
CA VAL A 258 31.12 3.89 -7.73
C VAL A 258 31.87 2.92 -8.63
N LYS A 259 32.78 2.15 -8.04
CA LYS A 259 33.60 1.14 -8.76
C LYS A 259 33.51 -0.20 -8.05
N ASN A 260 33.14 -1.23 -8.82
CA ASN A 260 33.12 -2.64 -8.40
C ASN A 260 32.54 -2.84 -7.00
N LEU A 261 31.38 -2.18 -6.74
CA LEU A 261 30.77 -2.19 -5.43
C LEU A 261 30.10 -3.52 -5.13
N HIS A 262 30.44 -4.07 -3.97
CA HIS A 262 29.79 -5.25 -3.42
C HIS A 262 29.26 -4.96 -2.01
N VAL A 263 28.00 -5.36 -1.75
CA VAL A 263 27.37 -5.21 -0.44
C VAL A 263 26.72 -6.52 -0.02
N ILE A 264 26.80 -6.82 1.26
CA ILE A 264 26.23 -8.01 1.90
C ILE A 264 25.04 -7.56 2.76
N SER A 265 23.92 -8.30 2.67
CA SER A 265 22.74 -8.10 3.50
C SER A 265 22.98 -8.54 4.96
N ASP A 266 22.02 -8.22 5.85
CA ASP A 266 22.04 -8.69 7.24
C ASP A 266 21.95 -10.23 7.34
N LYS A 267 21.39 -10.88 6.32
CA LYS A 267 21.34 -12.36 6.17
C LYS A 267 22.64 -12.96 5.63
N LYS A 268 23.69 -12.16 5.46
CA LYS A 268 24.99 -12.56 4.89
C LYS A 268 24.93 -12.99 3.42
N GLU A 269 23.92 -12.55 2.68
CA GLU A 269 23.77 -12.79 1.25
C GLU A 269 24.38 -11.64 0.44
N LYS A 270 24.98 -11.94 -0.71
CA LYS A 270 25.46 -10.91 -1.64
C LYS A 270 24.28 -10.31 -2.38
N VAL A 271 23.87 -9.09 -1.99
CA VAL A 271 22.70 -8.41 -2.57
C VAL A 271 23.09 -7.34 -3.60
N VAL A 272 24.31 -6.81 -3.52
CA VAL A 272 24.90 -5.92 -4.52
C VAL A 272 26.20 -6.53 -5.00
N SER A 273 26.34 -6.72 -6.31
CA SER A 273 27.52 -7.37 -6.91
C SER A 273 28.01 -6.58 -8.12
N ASP A 274 29.27 -6.17 -8.06
CA ASP A 274 30.00 -5.50 -9.14
C ASP A 274 29.29 -4.28 -9.73
N VAL A 275 28.67 -3.45 -8.88
CA VAL A 275 27.98 -2.25 -9.36
C VAL A 275 28.99 -1.16 -9.68
N ASN A 276 28.92 -0.70 -10.93
CA ASN A 276 29.68 0.42 -11.45
C ASN A 276 28.73 1.53 -11.90
N LEU A 277 28.95 2.76 -11.41
CA LEU A 277 28.03 3.87 -11.64
C LEU A 277 28.79 5.20 -11.63
N LYS A 278 28.33 6.13 -12.49
CA LYS A 278 28.74 7.53 -12.46
C LYS A 278 27.48 8.40 -12.43
N LEU A 279 27.47 9.39 -11.58
CA LEU A 279 26.45 10.46 -11.54
C LEU A 279 27.15 11.77 -11.81
N HIS A 280 26.62 12.51 -12.76
CA HIS A 280 27.17 13.81 -13.18
C HIS A 280 26.42 14.98 -12.53
N LYS A 281 27.06 16.14 -12.47
CA LYS A 281 26.40 17.39 -12.11
C LYS A 281 25.23 17.64 -13.08
N LYS A 282 24.08 18.14 -12.55
CA LYS A 282 22.85 18.44 -13.30
C LYS A 282 22.14 17.20 -13.87
N GLU A 283 22.57 16.00 -13.50
CA GLU A 283 21.95 14.74 -13.89
C GLU A 283 20.96 14.25 -12.84
N ILE A 284 19.87 13.63 -13.28
CA ILE A 284 18.98 12.80 -12.46
C ILE A 284 19.17 11.37 -12.95
N LEU A 285 19.81 10.56 -12.11
CA LEU A 285 20.01 9.14 -12.39
C LEU A 285 18.91 8.32 -11.72
N GLY A 286 18.14 7.57 -12.51
CA GLY A 286 17.13 6.67 -12.03
C GLY A 286 17.72 5.28 -11.77
N ILE A 287 17.48 4.72 -10.58
CA ILE A 287 17.79 3.33 -10.24
C ILE A 287 16.47 2.58 -10.13
N ALA A 288 16.24 1.64 -11.05
CA ALA A 288 15.02 0.84 -11.08
C ALA A 288 15.30 -0.60 -10.63
N GLY A 289 14.33 -1.21 -9.97
CA GLY A 289 14.38 -2.60 -9.53
C GLY A 289 13.13 -2.98 -8.76
N VAL A 290 12.87 -4.26 -8.61
CA VAL A 290 11.83 -4.77 -7.73
C VAL A 290 12.35 -4.85 -6.29
N GLN A 291 11.45 -4.82 -5.32
CA GLN A 291 11.80 -4.91 -3.91
C GLN A 291 12.67 -6.15 -3.62
N GLY A 292 13.71 -5.98 -2.82
CA GLY A 292 14.65 -7.06 -2.48
C GLY A 292 15.84 -7.24 -3.45
N ASN A 293 15.96 -6.41 -4.50
CA ASN A 293 17.06 -6.49 -5.45
C ASN A 293 18.32 -5.67 -5.05
N GLY A 294 18.41 -5.26 -3.78
CA GLY A 294 19.62 -4.61 -3.25
C GLY A 294 19.65 -3.09 -3.35
N GLN A 295 18.55 -2.42 -3.79
CA GLN A 295 18.50 -0.95 -3.87
C GLN A 295 18.69 -0.30 -2.49
N THR A 296 18.05 -0.84 -1.47
CA THR A 296 18.15 -0.33 -0.08
C THR A 296 19.59 -0.45 0.40
N GLU A 297 20.21 -1.62 0.28
CA GLU A 297 21.59 -1.86 0.71
C GLU A 297 22.59 -1.03 -0.10
N PHE A 298 22.33 -0.80 -1.39
CA PHE A 298 23.14 0.09 -2.21
C PHE A 298 23.08 1.54 -1.72
N ILE A 299 21.90 2.08 -1.43
CA ILE A 299 21.74 3.44 -0.91
C ILE A 299 22.32 3.56 0.50
N GLU A 300 22.13 2.56 1.37
CA GLU A 300 22.74 2.53 2.69
C GLU A 300 24.28 2.55 2.61
N ALA A 301 24.87 1.86 1.63
CA ALA A 301 26.30 1.89 1.38
C ALA A 301 26.79 3.27 0.94
N LEU A 302 26.06 3.95 0.04
CA LEU A 302 26.37 5.30 -0.42
C LEU A 302 26.27 6.35 0.70
N THR A 303 25.37 6.14 1.63
CA THR A 303 25.10 7.07 2.75
C THR A 303 25.89 6.75 4.01
N GLY A 304 26.71 5.67 3.98
CA GLY A 304 27.54 5.24 5.09
C GLY A 304 26.78 4.53 6.22
N LEU A 305 25.50 4.23 6.02
CA LEU A 305 24.66 3.46 6.97
C LEU A 305 25.05 1.98 6.98
N ARG A 306 25.61 1.48 5.87
CA ARG A 306 26.08 0.10 5.71
C ARG A 306 27.53 0.10 5.20
N LYS A 307 28.37 -0.79 5.76
CA LYS A 307 29.71 -1.01 5.24
C LYS A 307 29.66 -1.84 3.96
N ILE A 308 30.46 -1.47 2.99
CA ILE A 308 30.66 -2.27 1.78
C ILE A 308 31.61 -3.43 2.06
N SER A 309 31.44 -4.54 1.35
CA SER A 309 32.34 -5.69 1.43
C SER A 309 33.58 -5.52 0.54
N SER A 310 33.42 -4.87 -0.62
CA SER A 310 34.55 -4.48 -1.51
C SER A 310 34.08 -3.41 -2.50
N GLY A 311 35.03 -2.78 -3.19
CA GLY A 311 34.82 -1.71 -4.14
C GLY A 311 35.18 -0.33 -3.57
N GLU A 312 34.88 0.72 -4.32
CA GLU A 312 35.27 2.09 -3.96
C GLU A 312 34.14 3.07 -4.31
N ILE A 313 33.96 4.08 -3.46
CA ILE A 313 33.02 5.19 -3.63
C ILE A 313 33.81 6.49 -3.62
N PHE A 314 33.64 7.32 -4.66
CA PHE A 314 34.27 8.63 -4.78
C PHE A 314 33.21 9.72 -4.93
N TYR A 315 33.40 10.81 -4.21
CA TYR A 315 32.62 12.04 -4.33
C TYR A 315 33.55 13.20 -4.63
N PHE A 316 33.37 13.88 -5.76
CA PHE A 316 34.32 14.85 -6.30
C PHE A 316 35.77 14.34 -6.29
N ASP A 317 36.00 13.15 -6.84
CA ASP A 317 37.31 12.44 -6.88
C ASP A 317 37.93 12.10 -5.51
N LYS A 318 37.29 12.47 -4.40
CA LYS A 318 37.70 12.09 -3.06
C LYS A 318 37.12 10.75 -2.68
N ASN A 319 37.98 9.80 -2.33
CA ASN A 319 37.54 8.51 -1.82
C ASN A 319 36.81 8.68 -0.49
N CYS A 320 35.55 8.26 -0.44
CA CYS A 320 34.68 8.31 0.73
C CYS A 320 34.17 6.92 1.14
N THR A 321 34.80 5.88 0.68
CA THR A 321 34.48 4.48 0.98
C THR A 321 34.41 4.25 2.49
N ASN A 322 33.30 3.67 2.96
CA ASN A 322 33.04 3.36 4.36
C ASN A 322 33.14 4.56 5.33
N PHE A 323 32.96 5.78 4.84
CA PHE A 323 32.84 6.93 5.73
C PHE A 323 31.55 6.81 6.56
N THR A 324 31.60 7.38 7.77
CA THR A 324 30.41 7.44 8.65
C THR A 324 29.33 8.33 8.04
N PRO A 325 28.04 8.10 8.36
CA PRO A 325 26.93 8.94 7.86
C PRO A 325 27.13 10.42 8.10
N ARG A 326 27.70 10.80 9.26
CA ARG A 326 28.02 12.20 9.60
C ARG A 326 29.02 12.82 8.61
N LYS A 327 30.10 12.07 8.25
CA LYS A 327 31.09 12.56 7.27
C LYS A 327 30.48 12.68 5.87
N ILE A 328 29.69 11.70 5.46
CA ILE A 328 28.97 11.71 4.16
C ILE A 328 28.02 12.92 4.10
N HIS A 329 27.28 13.16 5.17
CA HIS A 329 26.38 14.31 5.27
C HIS A 329 27.15 15.64 5.20
N GLN A 330 28.30 15.77 5.87
CA GLN A 330 29.16 16.96 5.83
C GLN A 330 29.77 17.22 4.44
N MET A 331 29.96 16.15 3.62
CA MET A 331 30.41 16.30 2.23
C MET A 331 29.32 16.80 1.29
N GLY A 332 28.06 16.89 1.74
CA GLY A 332 26.92 17.39 0.96
C GLY A 332 26.05 16.32 0.36
N ILE A 333 26.30 15.04 0.60
CA ILE A 333 25.40 13.95 0.20
C ILE A 333 24.26 13.87 1.20
N LYS A 334 23.02 14.00 0.71
CA LYS A 334 21.80 13.97 1.52
C LYS A 334 20.94 12.79 1.10
N HIS A 335 20.17 12.28 2.05
CA HIS A 335 19.32 11.11 1.86
C HIS A 335 17.91 11.35 2.35
N ILE A 336 16.92 11.00 1.54
CA ILE A 336 15.53 10.89 1.95
C ILE A 336 15.23 9.39 2.00
N PRO A 337 15.00 8.80 3.19
CA PRO A 337 14.81 7.37 3.33
C PRO A 337 13.47 6.90 2.75
N GLU A 338 13.42 5.62 2.37
CA GLU A 338 12.21 4.95 1.89
C GLU A 338 11.11 4.96 2.96
N ASP A 339 11.43 4.51 4.18
CA ASP A 339 10.52 4.60 5.33
C ASP A 339 10.79 5.90 6.11
N ARG A 340 10.01 6.93 5.78
CA ARG A 340 10.12 8.26 6.42
C ARG A 340 9.79 8.24 7.91
N GLN A 341 8.85 7.38 8.33
CA GLN A 341 8.40 7.32 9.73
C GLN A 341 9.42 6.65 10.64
N LYS A 342 10.10 5.60 10.16
CA LYS A 342 11.08 4.87 10.95
C LYS A 342 12.47 5.51 10.91
N GLN A 343 12.85 6.11 9.78
CA GLN A 343 14.22 6.52 9.52
C GLN A 343 14.39 8.02 9.26
N GLY A 344 13.31 8.74 8.91
CA GLY A 344 13.40 10.10 8.43
C GLY A 344 12.87 11.16 9.38
N LEU A 345 11.97 10.81 10.30
CA LEU A 345 11.29 11.76 11.18
C LEU A 345 11.17 11.20 12.61
N ILE A 346 11.17 12.09 13.57
CA ILE A 346 10.74 11.82 14.95
C ILE A 346 9.31 12.36 15.06
N ASN A 347 8.34 11.45 15.17
CA ASN A 347 6.92 11.79 15.09
C ASN A 347 6.44 12.73 16.21
N GLU A 348 7.09 12.69 17.38
CA GLU A 348 6.80 13.53 18.54
C GLU A 348 7.37 14.95 18.39
N PHE A 349 8.28 15.17 17.43
CA PHE A 349 8.92 16.47 17.20
C PHE A 349 8.09 17.33 16.26
N SER A 350 8.14 18.64 16.46
CA SER A 350 7.60 19.62 15.53
C SER A 350 8.33 19.59 14.19
N LEU A 351 7.75 20.19 13.15
CA LEU A 351 8.42 20.32 11.85
C LEU A 351 9.76 21.06 11.98
N THR A 352 9.83 22.11 12.80
CA THR A 352 11.05 22.87 13.04
C THR A 352 12.14 22.00 13.65
N GLU A 353 11.82 21.22 14.69
CA GLU A 353 12.77 20.33 15.34
C GLU A 353 13.26 19.23 14.39
N ASN A 354 12.37 18.64 13.59
CA ASN A 354 12.76 17.68 12.57
C ASN A 354 13.66 18.28 11.48
N MET A 355 13.43 19.56 11.08
CA MET A 355 14.24 20.21 10.05
C MET A 355 15.67 20.49 10.51
N ILE A 356 15.89 20.76 11.79
CA ILE A 356 17.24 21.07 12.34
C ILE A 356 17.95 19.83 12.91
N LEU A 357 17.30 18.69 12.97
CA LEU A 357 17.78 17.47 13.64
C LEU A 357 19.21 17.04 13.27
N ASN A 358 19.65 17.33 12.04
CA ASN A 358 20.98 16.97 11.54
C ASN A 358 21.94 18.18 11.45
N THR A 359 21.57 19.35 11.94
CA THR A 359 22.30 20.60 11.71
C THR A 359 22.67 21.37 12.96
N TYR A 360 22.24 20.92 14.13
CA TYR A 360 22.57 21.54 15.42
C TYR A 360 23.80 20.92 16.08
#